data_10a3a705c06ed61341ef61eea3d02d60
#
_entry.id   10a3a705c06ed61341ef61eea3d02d60
#
_cell.length_a   1.000
_cell.length_b   1.000
_cell.length_c   1.000
_cell.angle_alpha   90.00
_cell.angle_beta   90.00
_cell.angle_gamma   90.00
#
_symmetry.space_group_name_H-M   'P 1'
#
loop_
_entity.id
_entity.type
_entity.pdbx_description
1 polymer ?
#
loop_
_entity_poly.entity_id
_entity_poly.type
_entity_poly.pdbx_seq_one_letter_code
_entity_poly.pdbx_strand_id
1 'polypeptide(L)'
;IGFSSADSNIIKAQLDAYENDEELFILRYKADNEEERKDSAYTETNGVIAKVESVKNKDNGVIEVVVRALRRGKLISLNNYAENEYEAEVEEYIQSDEGFDRMLNSLQLTMRGYSDVNERFKKHILNELLAIYNLPELLDRLRLALNLDYEKKKIINAAKTPVEESMLLMEIMSEAIDRKEIAEKIKSEVDKD
;
A
#
# COMPACT_ATOMS: atom_id res chain seq x y z
N ILE A 1 3.88 8.62 8.84
CA ILE A 1 2.56 8.07 9.24
C ILE A 1 2.52 8.01 10.76
N GLY A 2 1.43 8.49 11.37
CA GLY A 2 1.22 8.45 12.82
C GLY A 2 0.12 7.45 13.18
N PHE A 3 0.30 6.74 14.28
CA PHE A 3 -0.72 5.88 14.87
C PHE A 3 -0.58 5.82 16.39
N SER A 4 -1.66 5.45 17.08
CA SER A 4 -1.69 5.31 18.53
C SER A 4 -1.84 3.85 18.91
N SER A 5 -1.16 3.44 19.98
CA SER A 5 -1.27 2.09 20.53
C SER A 5 -1.48 2.13 22.04
N ALA A 6 -2.29 1.19 22.52
CA ALA A 6 -2.50 0.89 23.93
C ALA A 6 -2.06 -0.55 24.30
N ASP A 7 -1.69 -1.36 23.32
CA ASP A 7 -1.17 -2.71 23.53
C ASP A 7 0.26 -2.66 24.06
N SER A 8 0.50 -3.27 25.23
CA SER A 8 1.78 -3.18 25.94
C SER A 8 2.95 -3.79 25.14
N ASN A 9 2.72 -4.83 24.35
CA ASN A 9 3.76 -5.49 23.57
C ASN A 9 4.13 -4.65 22.35
N ILE A 10 3.13 -4.05 21.68
CA ILE A 10 3.33 -3.12 20.57
C ILE A 10 4.05 -1.88 21.05
N ILE A 11 3.66 -1.33 22.22
CA ILE A 11 4.31 -0.17 22.85
C ILE A 11 5.78 -0.48 23.13
N LYS A 12 6.07 -1.63 23.75
CA LYS A 12 7.44 -2.05 24.06
C LYS A 12 8.28 -2.12 22.78
N ALA A 13 7.83 -2.84 21.75
CA ALA A 13 8.57 -2.97 20.48
C ALA A 13 8.86 -1.60 19.84
N GLN A 14 7.91 -0.67 19.89
CA GLN A 14 8.08 0.68 19.34
C GLN A 14 9.07 1.53 20.12
N LEU A 15 9.06 1.43 21.46
CA LEU A 15 9.99 2.14 22.33
C LEU A 15 11.40 1.59 22.18
N ASP A 16 11.56 0.26 22.20
CA ASP A 16 12.86 -0.39 22.04
C ASP A 16 13.49 -0.05 20.68
N ALA A 17 12.70 -0.08 19.60
CA ALA A 17 13.18 0.33 18.29
C ALA A 17 13.56 1.83 18.21
N TYR A 18 12.81 2.69 18.91
CA TYR A 18 13.13 4.13 18.97
C TYR A 18 14.42 4.40 19.76
N GLU A 19 14.58 3.75 20.92
CA GLU A 19 15.73 3.96 21.82
C GLU A 19 17.03 3.37 21.23
N ASN A 20 16.94 2.25 20.53
CA ASN A 20 18.09 1.56 19.93
C ASN A 20 18.35 1.97 18.46
N ASP A 21 17.56 2.87 17.90
CA ASP A 21 17.65 3.30 16.50
C ASP A 21 17.46 2.14 15.49
N GLU A 22 16.62 1.15 15.86
CA GLU A 22 16.33 -0.05 15.09
C GLU A 22 15.15 0.14 14.13
N GLU A 23 15.05 -0.75 13.14
CA GLU A 23 13.94 -0.79 12.20
C GLU A 23 12.83 -1.71 12.70
N LEU A 24 11.59 -1.34 12.44
CA LEU A 24 10.40 -2.15 12.70
C LEU A 24 9.84 -2.71 11.40
N PHE A 25 9.41 -3.95 11.42
CA PHE A 25 8.58 -4.49 10.37
C PHE A 25 7.11 -4.40 10.76
N ILE A 26 6.36 -3.57 10.06
CA ILE A 26 4.96 -3.27 10.35
C ILE A 26 4.07 -4.11 9.44
N LEU A 27 3.29 -4.99 10.06
CA LEU A 27 2.27 -5.80 9.42
C LEU A 27 0.87 -5.31 9.77
N ARG A 28 -0.07 -5.54 8.88
CA ARG A 28 -1.48 -5.33 9.16
C ARG A 28 -2.11 -6.61 9.68
N TYR A 29 -2.80 -6.52 10.80
CA TYR A 29 -3.70 -7.58 11.26
C TYR A 29 -5.01 -7.51 10.47
N LYS A 30 -5.50 -8.67 10.03
CA LYS A 30 -6.79 -8.82 9.33
C LYS A 30 -7.89 -9.28 10.28
N ALA A 31 -7.67 -9.26 11.57
CA ALA A 31 -8.61 -9.77 12.54
C ALA A 31 -9.62 -8.71 12.98
N ASP A 32 -10.90 -9.08 13.01
CA ASP A 32 -12.00 -8.21 13.45
C ASP A 32 -12.20 -8.26 14.97
N ASN A 33 -11.58 -9.23 15.66
CA ASN A 33 -11.67 -9.39 17.11
C ASN A 33 -10.33 -9.82 17.74
N GLU A 34 -10.25 -9.74 19.09
CA GLU A 34 -9.03 -10.04 19.84
C GLU A 34 -8.63 -11.52 19.81
N GLU A 35 -9.59 -12.45 19.67
CA GLU A 35 -9.29 -13.89 19.61
C GLU A 35 -8.62 -14.24 18.29
N GLU A 36 -9.12 -13.68 17.18
CA GLU A 36 -8.54 -13.87 15.87
C GLU A 36 -7.14 -13.25 15.76
N ARG A 37 -6.84 -12.17 16.50
CA ARG A 37 -5.53 -11.53 16.53
C ARG A 37 -4.42 -12.42 17.07
N LYS A 38 -4.76 -13.46 17.83
CA LYS A 38 -3.79 -14.41 18.39
C LYS A 38 -3.40 -15.52 17.41
N ASP A 39 -4.15 -15.67 16.30
CA ASP A 39 -3.84 -16.65 15.27
C ASP A 39 -3.03 -16.00 14.14
N SER A 40 -1.79 -16.49 13.96
CA SER A 40 -0.87 -16.01 12.91
C SER A 40 -1.43 -16.20 11.49
N ALA A 41 -2.43 -17.07 11.30
CA ALA A 41 -3.09 -17.28 10.00
C ALA A 41 -3.83 -16.03 9.50
N TYR A 42 -4.18 -15.11 10.39
CA TYR A 42 -4.87 -13.86 10.04
C TYR A 42 -3.91 -12.68 9.78
N THR A 43 -2.61 -12.89 9.97
CA THR A 43 -1.61 -11.84 9.73
C THR A 43 -1.28 -11.76 8.24
N GLU A 44 -1.34 -10.56 7.68
CA GLU A 44 -0.83 -10.32 6.32
C GLU A 44 0.69 -10.53 6.32
N THR A 45 1.22 -11.11 5.24
CA THR A 45 2.67 -11.33 5.11
C THR A 45 3.41 -10.17 4.48
N ASN A 46 2.72 -9.32 3.71
CA ASN A 46 3.30 -8.14 3.12
C ASN A 46 3.23 -6.97 4.09
N GLY A 47 4.34 -6.31 4.31
CA GLY A 47 4.46 -5.24 5.28
C GLY A 47 5.44 -4.16 4.86
N VAL A 48 5.73 -3.28 5.80
CA VAL A 48 6.60 -2.12 5.61
C VAL A 48 7.70 -2.14 6.66
N ILE A 49 8.95 -2.04 6.22
CA ILE A 49 10.08 -1.75 7.07
C ILE A 49 10.07 -0.25 7.32
N ALA A 50 10.04 0.14 8.58
CA ALA A 50 9.90 1.52 8.99
C ALA A 50 10.82 1.85 10.16
N LYS A 51 11.12 3.14 10.33
CA LYS A 51 11.86 3.68 11.45
C LYS A 51 10.96 4.57 12.29
N VAL A 52 11.06 4.46 13.61
CA VAL A 52 10.33 5.34 14.52
C VAL A 52 11.03 6.70 14.55
N GLU A 53 10.31 7.75 14.20
CA GLU A 53 10.83 9.13 14.19
C GLU A 53 10.52 9.88 15.48
N SER A 54 9.36 9.61 16.08
CA SER A 54 9.00 10.23 17.36
C SER A 54 8.00 9.39 18.14
N VAL A 55 8.08 9.48 19.44
CA VAL A 55 7.15 8.88 20.40
C VAL A 55 6.60 9.95 21.31
N LYS A 56 5.29 10.00 21.51
CA LYS A 56 4.62 10.91 22.45
C LYS A 56 3.74 10.11 23.39
N ASN A 57 3.95 10.28 24.69
CA ASN A 57 3.05 9.73 25.68
C ASN A 57 1.76 10.55 25.72
N LYS A 58 0.62 9.87 25.65
CA LYS A 58 -0.70 10.43 25.90
C LYS A 58 -1.22 9.98 27.26
N ASP A 59 -2.27 10.62 27.73
CA ASP A 59 -2.94 10.21 28.95
C ASP A 59 -3.45 8.76 28.84
N ASN A 60 -3.53 8.06 29.97
CA ASN A 60 -4.04 6.69 30.08
C ASN A 60 -3.16 5.57 29.48
N GLY A 61 -1.85 5.73 29.41
CA GLY A 61 -0.95 4.68 28.93
C GLY A 61 -0.97 4.44 27.42
N VAL A 62 -1.58 5.34 26.66
CA VAL A 62 -1.52 5.34 25.21
C VAL A 62 -0.28 6.07 24.74
N ILE A 63 0.43 5.52 23.79
CA ILE A 63 1.49 6.22 23.06
C ILE A 63 1.04 6.57 21.65
N GLU A 64 1.47 7.71 21.17
CA GLU A 64 1.39 8.10 19.76
C GLU A 64 2.78 8.02 19.15
N VAL A 65 2.88 7.29 18.06
CA VAL A 65 4.14 7.03 17.37
C VAL A 65 4.06 7.56 15.95
N VAL A 66 5.10 8.26 15.53
CA VAL A 66 5.30 8.65 14.12
C VAL A 66 6.39 7.78 13.54
N VAL A 67 6.09 7.10 12.46
CA VAL A 67 7.03 6.27 11.73
C VAL A 67 7.25 6.78 10.32
N ARG A 68 8.47 6.61 9.83
CA ARG A 68 8.83 6.83 8.43
C ARG A 68 8.97 5.47 7.75
N ALA A 69 8.15 5.21 6.74
CA ALA A 69 8.30 4.05 5.88
C ALA A 69 9.61 4.14 5.10
N LEU A 70 10.38 3.06 5.08
CA LEU A 70 11.67 2.98 4.38
C LEU A 70 11.56 2.09 3.14
N ARG A 71 11.11 0.85 3.34
CA ARG A 71 11.07 -0.19 2.30
C ARG A 71 9.85 -1.07 2.49
N ARG A 72 9.42 -1.73 1.42
CA ARG A 72 8.42 -2.80 1.50
C ARG A 72 9.11 -4.16 1.58
N GLY A 73 8.46 -5.12 2.19
CA GLY A 73 8.97 -6.47 2.28
C GLY A 73 7.88 -7.50 2.59
N LYS A 74 8.28 -8.75 2.52
CA LYS A 74 7.44 -9.89 2.85
C LYS A 74 8.01 -10.61 4.06
N LEU A 75 7.17 -10.87 5.04
CA LEU A 75 7.52 -11.72 6.19
C LEU A 75 7.81 -13.13 5.71
N ILE A 76 8.99 -13.65 6.02
CA ILE A 76 9.40 -15.04 5.78
C ILE A 76 9.16 -15.87 7.03
N SER A 77 9.67 -15.41 8.18
CA SER A 77 9.50 -16.10 9.45
C SER A 77 9.47 -15.11 10.62
N LEU A 78 8.85 -15.55 11.72
CA LEU A 78 8.89 -14.88 13.01
C LEU A 78 9.61 -15.80 13.99
N ASN A 79 10.72 -15.32 14.53
CA ASN A 79 11.49 -16.02 15.55
C ASN A 79 11.18 -15.41 16.91
N ASN A 80 10.63 -16.22 17.81
CA ASN A 80 10.40 -15.81 19.19
C ASN A 80 11.67 -16.12 19.99
N TYR A 81 12.38 -15.10 20.47
CA TYR A 81 13.61 -15.28 21.25
C TYR A 81 13.46 -14.94 22.74
N ALA A 82 12.36 -14.27 23.11
CA ALA A 82 11.98 -14.03 24.50
C ALA A 82 10.45 -13.93 24.62
N GLU A 83 9.92 -13.92 25.84
CA GLU A 83 8.48 -13.80 26.06
C GLU A 83 7.96 -12.47 25.46
N ASN A 84 7.12 -12.60 24.43
CA ASN A 84 6.57 -11.47 23.65
C ASN A 84 7.61 -10.61 22.88
N GLU A 85 8.79 -11.16 22.63
CA GLU A 85 9.80 -10.52 21.78
C GLU A 85 10.00 -11.34 20.51
N TYR A 86 9.83 -10.71 19.35
CA TYR A 86 9.87 -11.34 18.05
C TYR A 86 10.86 -10.64 17.14
N GLU A 87 11.68 -11.45 16.48
CA GLU A 87 12.52 -11.01 15.37
C GLU A 87 11.89 -11.49 14.06
N ALA A 88 11.70 -10.56 13.12
CA ALA A 88 11.14 -10.84 11.82
C ALA A 88 12.25 -11.05 10.79
N GLU A 89 12.25 -12.21 10.12
CA GLU A 89 13.02 -12.39 8.89
C GLU A 89 12.17 -11.88 7.72
N VAL A 90 12.70 -10.92 6.97
CA VAL A 90 11.98 -10.20 5.93
C VAL A 90 12.71 -10.27 4.60
N GLU A 91 12.03 -10.71 3.55
CA GLU A 91 12.47 -10.55 2.16
C GLU A 91 12.15 -9.12 1.71
N GLU A 92 13.18 -8.28 1.52
CA GLU A 92 12.98 -6.93 1.02
C GLU A 92 12.62 -6.93 -0.46
N TYR A 93 11.71 -6.02 -0.86
CA TYR A 93 11.37 -5.84 -2.25
C TYR A 93 12.43 -4.99 -2.96
N ILE A 94 12.95 -5.54 -4.07
CA ILE A 94 14.02 -4.91 -4.84
C ILE A 94 13.50 -3.65 -5.51
N GLN A 95 14.16 -2.52 -5.25
CA GLN A 95 13.97 -1.28 -5.99
C GLN A 95 14.99 -1.22 -7.14
N SER A 96 14.59 -1.74 -8.31
CA SER A 96 15.32 -1.54 -9.55
C SER A 96 14.63 -0.44 -10.35
N ASP A 97 15.40 0.42 -11.00
CA ASP A 97 14.91 1.46 -11.93
C ASP A 97 14.82 0.97 -13.37
N GLU A 98 15.21 -0.29 -13.62
CA GLU A 98 15.13 -0.89 -14.93
C GLU A 98 13.69 -0.89 -15.47
N GLY A 99 13.51 -0.31 -16.64
CA GLY A 99 12.21 -0.22 -17.31
C GLY A 99 11.30 0.90 -16.82
N PHE A 100 11.75 1.75 -15.89
CA PHE A 100 10.92 2.83 -15.33
C PHE A 100 10.36 3.77 -16.40
N ASP A 101 11.18 4.22 -17.34
CA ASP A 101 10.73 5.14 -18.40
C ASP A 101 9.65 4.54 -19.27
N ARG A 102 9.79 3.24 -19.60
CA ARG A 102 8.76 2.52 -20.39
C ARG A 102 7.47 2.39 -19.62
N MET A 103 7.55 2.01 -18.33
CA MET A 103 6.37 1.88 -17.47
C MET A 103 5.71 3.23 -17.22
N LEU A 104 6.48 4.27 -17.02
CA LEU A 104 5.97 5.63 -16.84
C LEU A 104 5.11 6.06 -18.05
N ASN A 105 5.62 5.89 -19.26
CA ASN A 105 4.90 6.24 -20.48
C ASN A 105 3.60 5.41 -20.64
N SER A 106 3.67 4.11 -20.40
CA SER A 106 2.51 3.22 -20.50
C SER A 106 1.44 3.56 -19.46
N LEU A 107 1.86 3.81 -18.22
CA LEU A 107 0.98 4.18 -17.12
C LEU A 107 0.29 5.53 -17.39
N GLN A 108 1.04 6.53 -17.87
CA GLN A 108 0.48 7.83 -18.25
C GLN A 108 -0.56 7.73 -19.37
N LEU A 109 -0.34 6.85 -20.36
CA LEU A 109 -1.31 6.59 -21.42
C LEU A 109 -2.59 5.96 -20.86
N THR A 110 -2.46 4.95 -20.00
CA THR A 110 -3.61 4.28 -19.36
C THR A 110 -4.40 5.24 -18.46
N MET A 111 -3.71 6.11 -17.72
CA MET A 111 -4.37 7.13 -16.89
C MET A 111 -5.22 8.10 -17.73
N ARG A 112 -4.79 8.46 -18.94
CA ARG A 112 -5.60 9.31 -19.84
C ARG A 112 -6.90 8.60 -20.23
N GLY A 113 -6.82 7.34 -20.69
CA GLY A 113 -8.01 6.55 -21.02
C GLY A 113 -8.94 6.36 -19.82
N TYR A 114 -8.36 6.09 -18.63
CA TYR A 114 -9.13 5.96 -17.39
C TYR A 114 -9.85 7.24 -16.99
N SER A 115 -9.22 8.40 -17.17
CA SER A 115 -9.82 9.71 -16.90
C SER A 115 -11.07 10.00 -17.77
N ASP A 116 -11.12 9.45 -18.98
CA ASP A 116 -12.26 9.62 -19.88
C ASP A 116 -13.49 8.81 -19.42
N VAL A 117 -13.27 7.76 -18.68
CA VAL A 117 -14.34 6.84 -18.23
C VAL A 117 -14.70 6.99 -16.75
N ASN A 118 -13.88 7.63 -15.94
CA ASN A 118 -14.08 7.77 -14.50
C ASN A 118 -14.27 9.24 -14.07
N GLU A 119 -15.51 9.61 -13.80
CA GLU A 119 -15.86 10.98 -13.39
C GLU A 119 -15.20 11.45 -12.09
N ARG A 120 -14.78 10.53 -11.22
CA ARG A 120 -14.09 10.85 -9.97
C ARG A 120 -12.61 11.12 -10.19
N PHE A 121 -12.03 10.57 -11.26
CA PHE A 121 -10.65 10.81 -11.66
C PHE A 121 -10.57 12.09 -12.49
N LYS A 122 -10.77 13.23 -11.82
CA LYS A 122 -10.95 14.55 -12.46
C LYS A 122 -9.71 14.99 -13.24
N LYS A 123 -9.94 15.83 -14.24
CA LYS A 123 -8.89 16.37 -15.13
C LYS A 123 -7.72 17.06 -14.40
N HIS A 124 -7.97 17.72 -13.27
CA HIS A 124 -6.90 18.34 -12.48
C HIS A 124 -6.01 17.28 -11.82
N ILE A 125 -6.58 16.20 -11.28
CA ILE A 125 -5.84 15.05 -10.71
C ILE A 125 -4.96 14.43 -11.79
N LEU A 126 -5.51 14.19 -12.98
CA LEU A 126 -4.75 13.67 -14.10
C LEU A 126 -3.56 14.56 -14.45
N ASN A 127 -3.77 15.88 -14.56
CA ASN A 127 -2.71 16.81 -14.89
C ASN A 127 -1.59 16.87 -13.84
N GLU A 128 -1.95 16.80 -12.56
CA GLU A 128 -0.97 16.70 -11.46
C GLU A 128 -0.14 15.43 -11.56
N LEU A 129 -0.78 14.29 -11.83
CA LEU A 129 -0.09 13.00 -11.97
C LEU A 129 0.80 12.94 -13.22
N LEU A 130 0.34 13.51 -14.34
CA LEU A 130 1.13 13.56 -15.58
C LEU A 130 2.38 14.44 -15.49
N ALA A 131 2.45 15.33 -14.51
CA ALA A 131 3.63 16.16 -14.25
C ALA A 131 4.72 15.42 -13.43
N ILE A 132 4.44 14.21 -12.93
CA ILE A 132 5.39 13.41 -12.16
C ILE A 132 6.17 12.51 -13.11
N TYR A 133 7.50 12.68 -13.12
CA TYR A 133 8.42 11.91 -13.98
C TYR A 133 9.22 10.85 -13.20
N ASN A 134 8.99 10.73 -11.90
CA ASN A 134 9.56 9.68 -11.07
C ASN A 134 8.52 8.58 -10.87
N LEU A 135 8.80 7.35 -11.32
CA LEU A 135 7.83 6.26 -11.29
C LEU A 135 7.35 5.92 -9.86
N PRO A 136 8.22 5.70 -8.88
CA PRO A 136 7.80 5.45 -7.50
C PRO A 136 6.88 6.55 -6.93
N GLU A 137 7.22 7.81 -7.15
CA GLU A 137 6.38 8.94 -6.71
C GLU A 137 5.02 8.95 -7.40
N LEU A 138 5.00 8.70 -8.72
CA LEU A 138 3.75 8.59 -9.46
C LEU A 138 2.86 7.48 -8.93
N LEU A 139 3.42 6.30 -8.62
CA LEU A 139 2.68 5.16 -8.08
C LEU A 139 2.07 5.49 -6.71
N ASP A 140 2.81 6.15 -5.84
CA ASP A 140 2.31 6.57 -4.53
C ASP A 140 1.12 7.53 -4.66
N ARG A 141 1.20 8.52 -5.54
CA ARG A 141 0.11 9.46 -5.78
C ARG A 141 -1.08 8.82 -6.48
N LEU A 142 -0.83 7.95 -7.46
CA LEU A 142 -1.87 7.27 -8.22
C LEU A 142 -2.69 6.33 -7.33
N ARG A 143 -2.06 5.58 -6.42
CA ARG A 143 -2.78 4.74 -5.44
C ARG A 143 -3.77 5.53 -4.59
N LEU A 144 -3.40 6.73 -4.18
CA LEU A 144 -4.28 7.62 -3.42
C LEU A 144 -5.43 8.15 -4.30
N ALA A 145 -5.14 8.51 -5.55
CA ALA A 145 -6.12 9.07 -6.47
C ALA A 145 -7.17 8.04 -6.93
N LEU A 146 -6.80 6.78 -7.07
CA LEU A 146 -7.69 5.69 -7.53
C LEU A 146 -8.70 5.27 -6.47
N ASN A 147 -8.51 5.61 -5.19
CA ASN A 147 -9.39 5.23 -4.07
C ASN A 147 -9.81 3.75 -4.10
N LEU A 148 -8.84 2.87 -4.22
CA LEU A 148 -9.03 1.43 -4.37
C LEU A 148 -9.67 0.80 -3.13
N ASP A 149 -10.49 -0.23 -3.35
CA ASP A 149 -11.00 -1.10 -2.28
C ASP A 149 -9.86 -1.92 -1.62
N TYR A 150 -10.20 -2.60 -0.53
CA TYR A 150 -9.22 -3.35 0.26
C TYR A 150 -8.55 -4.47 -0.53
N GLU A 151 -9.30 -5.25 -1.31
CA GLU A 151 -8.76 -6.39 -2.04
C GLU A 151 -7.78 -5.93 -3.12
N LYS A 152 -8.10 -4.87 -3.85
CA LYS A 152 -7.19 -4.27 -4.83
C LYS A 152 -5.93 -3.70 -4.19
N LYS A 153 -6.07 -3.03 -3.04
CA LYS A 153 -4.90 -2.55 -2.27
C LYS A 153 -3.99 -3.71 -1.84
N LYS A 154 -4.57 -4.83 -1.42
CA LYS A 154 -3.82 -6.02 -1.04
C LYS A 154 -3.01 -6.59 -2.21
N ILE A 155 -3.62 -6.71 -3.38
CA ILE A 155 -2.95 -7.18 -4.60
C ILE A 155 -1.79 -6.26 -4.96
N ILE A 156 -2.00 -4.94 -4.96
CA ILE A 156 -0.95 -3.96 -5.29
C ILE A 156 0.19 -4.00 -4.26
N ASN A 157 -0.13 -4.13 -2.98
CA ASN A 157 0.89 -4.21 -1.93
C ASN A 157 1.75 -5.48 -2.01
N ALA A 158 1.29 -6.51 -2.71
CA ALA A 158 2.05 -7.73 -2.96
C ALA A 158 3.08 -7.57 -4.09
N ALA A 159 3.01 -6.52 -4.89
CA ALA A 159 3.98 -6.23 -5.95
C ALA A 159 5.39 -6.04 -5.36
N LYS A 160 6.37 -6.73 -5.91
CA LYS A 160 7.76 -6.71 -5.43
C LYS A 160 8.57 -5.54 -6.00
N THR A 161 8.18 -5.04 -7.17
CA THR A 161 8.87 -3.95 -7.86
C THR A 161 7.90 -2.85 -8.30
N PRO A 162 8.38 -1.62 -8.51
CA PRO A 162 7.56 -0.56 -9.11
C PRO A 162 7.01 -0.91 -10.49
N VAL A 163 7.73 -1.74 -11.26
CA VAL A 163 7.28 -2.21 -12.57
C VAL A 163 6.08 -3.15 -12.43
N GLU A 164 6.13 -4.13 -11.53
CA GLU A 164 4.99 -5.01 -11.23
C GLU A 164 3.78 -4.22 -10.71
N GLU A 165 4.02 -3.27 -9.83
CA GLU A 165 2.97 -2.40 -9.32
C GLU A 165 2.29 -1.59 -10.44
N SER A 166 3.09 -1.05 -11.37
CA SER A 166 2.58 -0.33 -12.53
C SER A 166 1.67 -1.21 -13.40
N MET A 167 2.06 -2.47 -13.63
CA MET A 167 1.26 -3.43 -14.40
C MET A 167 -0.09 -3.70 -13.73
N LEU A 168 -0.11 -3.94 -12.43
CA LEU A 168 -1.35 -4.17 -11.67
C LEU A 168 -2.27 -2.95 -11.68
N LEU A 169 -1.72 -1.74 -11.55
CA LEU A 169 -2.51 -0.52 -11.62
C LEU A 169 -3.07 -0.28 -13.02
N MET A 170 -2.30 -0.57 -14.07
CA MET A 170 -2.79 -0.49 -15.45
C MET A 170 -3.90 -1.51 -15.72
N GLU A 171 -3.79 -2.73 -15.21
CA GLU A 171 -4.82 -3.75 -15.30
C GLU A 171 -6.13 -3.28 -14.67
N ILE A 172 -6.08 -2.77 -13.44
CA ILE A 172 -7.25 -2.25 -12.72
C ILE A 172 -7.92 -1.10 -13.50
N MET A 173 -7.13 -0.20 -14.08
CA MET A 173 -7.67 0.92 -14.87
C MET A 173 -8.26 0.43 -16.21
N SER A 174 -7.59 -0.49 -16.87
CA SER A 174 -8.04 -1.07 -18.15
C SER A 174 -9.36 -1.83 -17.99
N GLU A 175 -9.52 -2.62 -16.92
CA GLU A 175 -10.81 -3.27 -16.63
C GLU A 175 -11.96 -2.27 -16.49
N ALA A 176 -11.71 -1.11 -15.90
CA ALA A 176 -12.75 -0.09 -15.76
C ALA A 176 -13.09 0.58 -17.11
N ILE A 177 -12.09 0.76 -17.99
CA ILE A 177 -12.28 1.25 -19.35
C ILE A 177 -13.14 0.27 -20.14
N ASP A 178 -12.77 -1.00 -20.16
CA ASP A 178 -13.47 -2.06 -20.89
C ASP A 178 -14.93 -2.20 -20.45
N ARG A 179 -15.17 -2.17 -19.13
CA ARG A 179 -16.54 -2.23 -18.58
C ARG A 179 -17.42 -1.09 -19.06
N LYS A 180 -16.87 0.12 -19.13
CA LYS A 180 -17.63 1.27 -19.61
C LYS A 180 -17.93 1.18 -21.10
N GLU A 181 -16.96 0.78 -21.90
CA GLU A 181 -17.17 0.56 -23.35
C GLU A 181 -18.25 -0.49 -23.63
N ILE A 182 -18.23 -1.61 -22.90
CA ILE A 182 -19.26 -2.65 -23.00
C ILE A 182 -20.63 -2.09 -22.62
N ALA A 183 -20.72 -1.37 -21.52
CA ALA A 183 -21.98 -0.77 -21.07
C ALA A 183 -22.55 0.23 -22.09
N GLU A 184 -21.71 1.03 -22.71
CA GLU A 184 -22.12 1.98 -23.76
C GLU A 184 -22.59 1.25 -25.04
N LYS A 185 -21.93 0.18 -25.44
CA LYS A 185 -22.36 -0.66 -26.58
C LYS A 185 -23.74 -1.27 -26.32
N ILE A 186 -23.94 -1.89 -25.15
CA ILE A 186 -25.24 -2.47 -24.76
C ILE A 186 -26.34 -1.40 -24.79
N LYS A 187 -26.07 -0.22 -24.20
CA LYS A 187 -27.03 0.89 -24.21
C LYS A 187 -27.38 1.33 -25.62
N SER A 188 -26.39 1.46 -26.50
CA SER A 188 -26.61 1.88 -27.90
C SER A 188 -27.38 0.84 -28.73
N GLU A 189 -27.35 -0.43 -28.35
CA GLU A 189 -28.14 -1.49 -29.00
C GLU A 189 -29.58 -1.47 -28.52
N VAL A 190 -29.79 -1.31 -27.21
CA VAL A 190 -31.14 -1.22 -26.61
C VAL A 190 -31.91 0.04 -27.10
N ASP A 191 -31.22 1.17 -27.28
CA ASP A 191 -31.86 2.41 -27.75
C ASP A 191 -32.22 2.39 -29.24
N LYS A 192 -31.88 1.30 -30.00
CA LYS A 192 -32.20 1.14 -31.41
C LYS A 192 -33.44 0.28 -31.67
N ASP A 193 -33.94 -0.43 -30.67
CA ASP A 193 -35.18 -1.22 -30.70
C ASP A 193 -36.36 -0.39 -30.14
#